data_829a45f67850efd5c3d130046b07da46
#
_entry.id   829a45f67850efd5c3d130046b07da46
#
_cell.length_a   1.000
_cell.length_b   1.000
_cell.length_c   1.000
_cell.angle_alpha   90.00
_cell.angle_beta   90.00
_cell.angle_gamma   90.00
#
_symmetry.space_group_name_H-M   'P 1'
#
loop_
_entity.id
_entity.type
_entity.pdbx_description
1 polymer ?
#
loop_
_entity_poly.entity_id
_entity_poly.type
_entity_poly.pdbx_seq_one_letter_code
_entity_poly.pdbx_strand_id
1 'polypeptide(L)'
;MTTLLVGRGLLGRAVLADLRRRGEDVHTVDVPWGEGSSASLDALLLASERAAAADRAWRLVWTAGSGVIATSAEDLRAEVATFEAYVGNLATRPSAMFLASSAGGVYAGSSDPTPFTEESAVGAASPYGHAKLAMEAAARGLARSGTRVIIGRLANVYGPGQDLTKPQGLVSQLCLSHLTRQPLMIYASMDSLRDYVFSQDAAWMAATALDRIASAEPGTVLVKILGSGVSRSVGSVIGESTRAFRRRPHLVIRRAPQQVMDLRLRSTTWADLDALVNHVPFGAGLHLTSQDISRQLRAGALVPRHARRGS
;
A
#
# COMPACT_ATOMS: atom_id res chain seq x y z
N MET A 1 18.70 -1.99 -15.49
CA MET A 1 18.72 -2.36 -14.05
C MET A 1 17.59 -3.33 -13.81
N THR A 2 17.89 -4.44 -13.12
CA THR A 2 16.89 -5.49 -12.85
C THR A 2 16.22 -5.22 -11.50
N THR A 3 14.91 -5.23 -11.47
CA THR A 3 14.10 -5.05 -10.26
C THR A 3 13.23 -6.29 -10.01
N LEU A 4 13.35 -6.91 -8.85
CA LEU A 4 12.41 -7.92 -8.39
C LEU A 4 11.26 -7.24 -7.63
N LEU A 5 10.04 -7.39 -8.12
CA LEU A 5 8.83 -6.91 -7.48
C LEU A 5 8.05 -8.07 -6.84
N VAL A 6 7.86 -8.00 -5.54
CA VAL A 6 7.09 -8.96 -4.74
C VAL A 6 5.77 -8.33 -4.33
N GLY A 7 4.67 -8.99 -4.73
CA GLY A 7 3.31 -8.53 -4.46
C GLY A 7 2.68 -7.74 -5.60
N ARG A 8 1.60 -8.31 -6.19
CA ARG A 8 0.85 -7.71 -7.31
C ARG A 8 -0.55 -7.24 -6.90
N GLY A 9 -0.64 -6.65 -5.70
CA GLY A 9 -1.83 -5.94 -5.22
C GLY A 9 -2.03 -4.59 -5.91
N LEU A 10 -2.86 -3.72 -5.34
CA LEU A 10 -3.16 -2.39 -5.89
C LEU A 10 -1.89 -1.58 -6.17
N LEU A 11 -1.03 -1.40 -5.16
CA LEU A 11 0.22 -0.66 -5.30
C LEU A 11 1.20 -1.38 -6.23
N GLY A 12 1.41 -2.69 -6.04
CA GLY A 12 2.40 -3.45 -6.81
C GLY A 12 2.13 -3.45 -8.30
N ARG A 13 0.87 -3.53 -8.74
CA ARG A 13 0.51 -3.40 -10.16
C ARG A 13 0.81 -2.00 -10.71
N ALA A 14 0.56 -0.97 -9.93
CA ALA A 14 0.87 0.40 -10.33
C ALA A 14 2.38 0.63 -10.42
N VAL A 15 3.17 0.13 -9.44
CA VAL A 15 4.64 0.19 -9.47
C VAL A 15 5.21 -0.60 -10.64
N LEU A 16 4.71 -1.81 -10.90
CA LEU A 16 5.13 -2.61 -12.05
C LEU A 16 4.93 -1.86 -13.38
N ALA A 17 3.76 -1.23 -13.54
CA ALA A 17 3.46 -0.45 -14.72
C ALA A 17 4.36 0.79 -14.85
N ASP A 18 4.70 1.44 -13.74
CA ASP A 18 5.57 2.62 -13.72
C ASP A 18 7.02 2.25 -14.07
N LEU A 19 7.59 1.23 -13.43
CA LEU A 19 8.95 0.76 -13.70
C LEU A 19 9.12 0.29 -15.14
N ARG A 20 8.14 -0.44 -15.68
CA ARG A 20 8.16 -0.85 -17.10
C ARG A 20 8.10 0.33 -18.06
N ARG A 21 7.32 1.39 -17.75
CA ARG A 21 7.29 2.62 -18.57
C ARG A 21 8.64 3.36 -18.54
N ARG A 22 9.41 3.23 -17.46
CA ARG A 22 10.78 3.74 -17.34
C ARG A 22 11.81 2.88 -18.08
N GLY A 23 11.39 1.77 -18.71
CA GLY A 23 12.28 0.85 -19.43
C GLY A 23 13.08 -0.09 -18.54
N GLU A 24 12.62 -0.32 -17.29
CA GLU A 24 13.29 -1.25 -16.38
C GLU A 24 12.94 -2.70 -16.70
N ASP A 25 13.92 -3.57 -16.47
CA ASP A 25 13.71 -5.02 -16.47
C ASP A 25 13.10 -5.42 -15.12
N VAL A 26 11.80 -5.75 -15.11
CA VAL A 26 11.07 -6.06 -13.88
C VAL A 26 10.64 -7.50 -13.84
N HIS A 27 11.22 -8.25 -12.95
CA HIS A 27 10.84 -9.61 -12.61
C HIS A 27 9.76 -9.61 -11.53
N THR A 28 8.80 -10.50 -11.65
CA THR A 28 7.76 -10.72 -10.62
C THR A 28 7.79 -12.18 -10.19
N VAL A 29 7.34 -12.44 -8.97
CA VAL A 29 7.23 -13.79 -8.43
C VAL A 29 5.79 -14.06 -7.99
N ASP A 30 5.30 -15.25 -8.35
CA ASP A 30 4.05 -15.79 -7.81
C ASP A 30 4.40 -16.58 -6.54
N VAL A 31 4.13 -15.98 -5.40
CA VAL A 31 4.44 -16.57 -4.09
C VAL A 31 3.24 -17.40 -3.63
N PRO A 32 3.43 -18.67 -3.30
CA PRO A 32 2.34 -19.55 -2.86
C PRO A 32 1.99 -19.32 -1.37
N TRP A 33 1.41 -18.16 -1.06
CA TRP A 33 1.10 -17.73 0.31
C TRP A 33 0.20 -18.69 1.11
N GLY A 34 -0.53 -19.59 0.43
CA GLY A 34 -1.43 -20.56 1.07
C GLY A 34 -0.80 -21.95 1.27
N GLU A 35 0.40 -22.20 0.79
CA GLU A 35 1.03 -23.54 0.79
C GLU A 35 2.07 -23.74 1.92
N GLY A 36 2.12 -22.78 2.85
CA GLY A 36 3.07 -22.78 3.98
C GLY A 36 4.25 -21.85 3.78
N SER A 37 4.91 -21.53 4.90
CA SER A 37 5.99 -20.54 4.93
C SER A 37 7.25 -21.02 4.17
N SER A 38 7.53 -22.32 4.12
CA SER A 38 8.70 -22.87 3.41
C SER A 38 8.57 -22.69 1.90
N ALA A 39 7.44 -23.10 1.30
CA ALA A 39 7.22 -22.94 -0.14
C ALA A 39 7.25 -21.47 -0.58
N SER A 40 6.69 -20.58 0.23
CA SER A 40 6.75 -19.14 -0.02
C SER A 40 8.19 -18.63 0.04
N LEU A 41 8.97 -19.06 1.03
CA LEU A 41 10.37 -18.66 1.21
C LEU A 41 11.23 -19.15 0.03
N ASP A 42 11.08 -20.42 -0.36
CA ASP A 42 11.84 -21.01 -1.47
C ASP A 42 11.57 -20.28 -2.79
N ALA A 43 10.30 -19.98 -3.08
CA ALA A 43 9.93 -19.20 -4.27
C ALA A 43 10.55 -17.81 -4.29
N LEU A 44 10.59 -17.12 -3.14
CA LEU A 44 11.16 -15.79 -2.97
C LEU A 44 12.68 -15.81 -3.15
N LEU A 45 13.37 -16.77 -2.53
CA LEU A 45 14.82 -16.91 -2.64
C LEU A 45 15.25 -17.24 -4.08
N LEU A 46 14.57 -18.19 -4.73
CA LEU A 46 14.84 -18.53 -6.13
C LEU A 46 14.63 -17.32 -7.07
N ALA A 47 13.58 -16.52 -6.84
CA ALA A 47 13.35 -15.30 -7.63
C ALA A 47 14.46 -14.27 -7.42
N SER A 48 14.98 -14.15 -6.20
CA SER A 48 16.12 -13.26 -5.87
C SER A 48 17.42 -13.70 -6.52
N GLU A 49 17.70 -15.00 -6.54
CA GLU A 49 18.86 -15.56 -7.23
C GLU A 49 18.81 -15.28 -8.74
N ARG A 50 17.66 -15.43 -9.37
CA ARG A 50 17.46 -15.09 -10.78
C ARG A 50 17.65 -13.59 -11.06
N ALA A 51 17.15 -12.71 -10.19
CA ALA A 51 17.36 -11.28 -10.32
C ALA A 51 18.85 -10.92 -10.17
N ALA A 52 19.55 -11.51 -9.18
CA ALA A 52 20.98 -11.31 -8.95
C ALA A 52 21.86 -11.88 -10.07
N ALA A 53 21.43 -12.96 -10.72
CA ALA A 53 22.13 -13.52 -11.88
C ALA A 53 21.97 -12.64 -13.13
N ALA A 54 20.82 -11.96 -13.28
CA ALA A 54 20.59 -11.03 -14.37
C ALA A 54 21.34 -9.70 -14.17
N ASP A 55 21.41 -9.20 -12.94
CA ASP A 55 22.08 -7.95 -12.61
C ASP A 55 22.59 -8.00 -11.16
N ARG A 56 23.92 -7.88 -10.96
CA ARG A 56 24.51 -7.86 -9.61
C ARG A 56 24.03 -6.68 -8.76
N ALA A 57 23.64 -5.59 -9.40
CA ALA A 57 23.09 -4.40 -8.73
C ALA A 57 21.56 -4.41 -8.68
N TRP A 58 20.94 -5.59 -8.69
CA TRP A 58 19.49 -5.75 -8.67
C TRP A 58 18.84 -5.01 -7.50
N ARG A 59 17.56 -4.70 -7.65
CA ARG A 59 16.76 -3.98 -6.66
C ARG A 59 15.55 -4.81 -6.24
N LEU A 60 15.09 -4.58 -5.02
CA LEU A 60 13.90 -5.24 -4.46
C LEU A 60 12.79 -4.22 -4.20
N VAL A 61 11.61 -4.49 -4.72
CA VAL A 61 10.39 -3.78 -4.37
C VAL A 61 9.44 -4.73 -3.66
N TRP A 62 9.20 -4.48 -2.38
CA TRP A 62 8.30 -5.30 -1.57
C TRP A 62 6.98 -4.55 -1.36
N THR A 63 5.96 -4.97 -2.10
CA THR A 63 4.58 -4.48 -1.97
C THR A 63 3.61 -5.59 -1.57
N ALA A 64 4.15 -6.78 -1.25
CA ALA A 64 3.36 -7.88 -0.73
C ALA A 64 2.83 -7.56 0.67
N GLY A 65 1.67 -8.10 0.94
CA GLY A 65 0.97 -8.00 2.20
C GLY A 65 -0.52 -8.18 1.95
N SER A 66 -1.07 -9.24 2.52
CA SER A 66 -2.52 -9.47 2.50
C SER A 66 -3.20 -8.78 3.66
N GLY A 67 -2.40 -8.34 4.65
CA GLY A 67 -2.84 -7.77 5.90
C GLY A 67 -3.61 -6.46 5.71
N VAL A 68 -4.77 -6.41 6.36
CA VAL A 68 -5.58 -5.22 6.57
C VAL A 68 -5.88 -5.10 8.06
N ILE A 69 -6.43 -3.99 8.52
CA ILE A 69 -6.76 -3.78 9.95
C ILE A 69 -7.63 -4.94 10.51
N ALA A 70 -8.42 -5.60 9.66
CA ALA A 70 -9.29 -6.73 10.04
C ALA A 70 -8.62 -8.12 9.90
N THR A 71 -7.36 -8.21 9.49
CA THR A 71 -6.62 -9.48 9.35
C THR A 71 -6.30 -10.04 10.74
N SER A 72 -6.35 -11.37 10.87
CA SER A 72 -6.05 -12.04 12.14
C SER A 72 -4.60 -11.78 12.57
N ALA A 73 -4.34 -11.74 13.87
CA ALA A 73 -2.99 -11.57 14.39
C ALA A 73 -2.07 -12.75 14.03
N GLU A 74 -2.64 -13.93 13.79
CA GLU A 74 -1.91 -15.13 13.38
C GLU A 74 -1.41 -14.99 11.93
N ASP A 75 -2.29 -14.62 10.99
CA ASP A 75 -1.91 -14.40 9.58
C ASP A 75 -0.86 -13.28 9.45
N LEU A 76 -1.00 -12.22 10.24
CA LEU A 76 -0.03 -11.13 10.26
C LEU A 76 1.34 -11.58 10.79
N ARG A 77 1.37 -12.43 11.83
CA ARG A 77 2.63 -13.00 12.33
C ARG A 77 3.29 -13.90 11.30
N ALA A 78 2.52 -14.72 10.58
CA ALA A 78 3.03 -15.56 9.50
C ALA A 78 3.62 -14.72 8.36
N GLU A 79 2.95 -13.62 7.98
CA GLU A 79 3.45 -12.66 6.97
C GLU A 79 4.80 -12.05 7.42
N VAL A 80 4.90 -11.60 8.67
CA VAL A 80 6.14 -11.03 9.23
C VAL A 80 7.25 -12.08 9.26
N ALA A 81 6.99 -13.28 9.77
CA ALA A 81 7.97 -14.35 9.86
C ALA A 81 8.53 -14.76 8.48
N THR A 82 7.66 -14.83 7.46
CA THR A 82 8.09 -15.10 6.08
C THR A 82 8.99 -13.99 5.55
N PHE A 83 8.64 -12.73 5.79
CA PHE A 83 9.48 -11.60 5.37
C PHE A 83 10.83 -11.57 6.09
N GLU A 84 10.86 -11.78 7.41
CA GLU A 84 12.07 -11.84 8.21
C GLU A 84 12.99 -12.98 7.75
N ALA A 85 12.43 -14.18 7.55
CA ALA A 85 13.17 -15.32 7.02
C ALA A 85 13.73 -15.02 5.62
N TYR A 86 12.93 -14.41 4.75
CA TYR A 86 13.36 -14.03 3.41
C TYR A 86 14.54 -13.07 3.42
N VAL A 87 14.45 -11.93 4.13
CA VAL A 87 15.53 -10.95 4.16
C VAL A 87 16.78 -11.47 4.88
N GLY A 88 16.59 -12.38 5.86
CA GLY A 88 17.67 -13.04 6.59
C GLY A 88 18.46 -14.04 5.76
N ASN A 89 17.81 -14.75 4.83
CA ASN A 89 18.41 -15.84 4.03
C ASN A 89 18.83 -15.41 2.61
N LEU A 90 18.73 -14.14 2.23
CA LEU A 90 19.21 -13.68 0.93
C LEU A 90 20.72 -13.97 0.75
N ALA A 91 21.09 -14.81 -0.21
CA ALA A 91 22.48 -15.11 -0.54
C ALA A 91 23.18 -13.89 -1.17
N THR A 92 22.50 -13.20 -2.10
CA THR A 92 22.98 -11.96 -2.72
C THR A 92 22.05 -10.84 -2.31
N ARG A 93 22.59 -9.78 -1.72
CA ARG A 93 21.81 -8.63 -1.25
C ARG A 93 21.43 -7.70 -2.39
N PRO A 94 20.20 -7.13 -2.42
CA PRO A 94 19.87 -6.10 -3.38
C PRO A 94 20.67 -4.82 -3.11
N SER A 95 21.00 -4.07 -4.17
CA SER A 95 21.67 -2.77 -4.06
C SER A 95 20.77 -1.72 -3.39
N ALA A 96 19.46 -1.82 -3.61
CA ALA A 96 18.44 -1.00 -2.97
C ALA A 96 17.15 -1.77 -2.77
N MET A 97 16.38 -1.39 -1.74
CA MET A 97 15.09 -1.96 -1.41
C MET A 97 14.07 -0.86 -1.16
N PHE A 98 12.85 -1.02 -1.73
CA PHE A 98 11.65 -0.31 -1.31
C PHE A 98 10.73 -1.27 -0.55
N LEU A 99 10.36 -0.90 0.69
CA LEU A 99 9.36 -1.60 1.49
C LEU A 99 8.07 -0.78 1.58
N ALA A 100 6.95 -1.33 1.14
CA ALA A 100 5.64 -0.75 1.37
C ALA A 100 5.20 -0.95 2.82
N SER A 101 5.26 0.12 3.61
CA SER A 101 4.70 0.22 4.96
C SER A 101 3.40 1.02 4.94
N SER A 102 2.85 1.36 6.10
CA SER A 102 1.55 2.02 6.23
C SER A 102 1.61 3.16 7.24
N ALA A 103 1.38 4.40 6.80
CA ALA A 103 1.29 5.53 7.71
C ALA A 103 0.16 5.35 8.73
N GLY A 104 -1.03 4.92 8.28
CA GLY A 104 -2.16 4.66 9.17
C GLY A 104 -1.91 3.52 10.16
N GLY A 105 -1.10 2.52 9.79
CA GLY A 105 -0.72 1.42 10.68
C GLY A 105 0.25 1.86 11.77
N VAL A 106 1.27 2.63 11.42
CA VAL A 106 2.38 2.94 12.32
C VAL A 106 2.18 4.21 13.14
N TYR A 107 1.29 5.13 12.73
CA TYR A 107 1.01 6.36 13.48
C TYR A 107 -0.30 6.36 14.27
N ALA A 108 -1.14 5.33 14.13
CA ALA A 108 -2.47 5.30 14.77
C ALA A 108 -2.44 5.36 16.30
N GLY A 109 -1.34 4.99 16.92
CA GLY A 109 -1.11 5.05 18.37
C GLY A 109 0.04 5.99 18.76
N SER A 110 0.47 6.87 17.85
CA SER A 110 1.49 7.87 18.14
C SER A 110 1.06 8.85 19.22
N SER A 111 2.00 9.25 20.06
CA SER A 111 1.81 10.32 21.05
C SER A 111 2.03 11.73 20.48
N ASP A 112 2.58 11.82 19.27
CA ASP A 112 2.87 13.13 18.65
C ASP A 112 1.59 13.79 18.12
N PRO A 113 1.57 15.12 18.04
CA PRO A 113 0.47 15.83 17.43
C PRO A 113 0.47 15.65 15.89
N THR A 114 -0.70 15.75 15.28
CA THR A 114 -0.85 15.78 13.82
C THR A 114 -0.56 17.20 13.27
N PRO A 115 -0.06 17.31 12.03
CA PRO A 115 0.18 16.24 11.06
C PRO A 115 1.44 15.42 11.37
N PHE A 116 1.37 14.09 11.20
CA PHE A 116 2.54 13.23 11.36
C PHE A 116 3.52 13.41 10.20
N THR A 117 4.81 13.36 10.54
CA THR A 117 5.93 13.41 9.60
C THR A 117 6.74 12.11 9.69
N GLU A 118 7.78 11.99 8.86
CA GLU A 118 8.69 10.84 8.94
C GLU A 118 9.45 10.77 10.27
N GLU A 119 9.60 11.93 10.96
CA GLU A 119 10.28 12.06 12.26
C GLU A 119 9.35 11.80 13.44
N SER A 120 8.02 11.80 13.20
CA SER A 120 7.05 11.56 14.27
C SER A 120 7.24 10.21 14.92
N ALA A 121 7.05 10.16 16.23
CA ALA A 121 7.11 8.92 17.00
C ALA A 121 6.10 7.90 16.45
N VAL A 122 6.57 6.68 16.21
CA VAL A 122 5.69 5.60 15.79
C VAL A 122 4.99 4.98 16.98
N GLY A 123 3.70 4.65 16.82
CA GLY A 123 2.90 3.96 17.82
C GLY A 123 1.83 3.16 17.11
N ALA A 124 1.93 1.82 17.16
CA ALA A 124 0.94 0.93 16.58
C ALA A 124 -0.22 0.71 17.53
N ALA A 125 -1.45 0.97 17.07
CA ALA A 125 -2.68 0.72 17.83
C ALA A 125 -3.40 -0.57 17.42
N SER A 126 -2.82 -1.36 16.52
CA SER A 126 -3.43 -2.58 15.98
C SER A 126 -2.40 -3.66 15.67
N PRO A 127 -2.79 -4.95 15.61
CA PRO A 127 -1.90 -6.01 15.15
C PRO A 127 -1.28 -5.74 13.78
N TYR A 128 -2.03 -5.13 12.86
CA TYR A 128 -1.53 -4.70 11.55
C TYR A 128 -0.40 -3.66 11.66
N GLY A 129 -0.55 -2.66 12.52
CA GLY A 129 0.49 -1.66 12.75
C GLY A 129 1.76 -2.27 13.34
N HIS A 130 1.63 -3.17 14.32
CA HIS A 130 2.77 -3.92 14.88
C HIS A 130 3.48 -4.77 13.83
N ALA A 131 2.74 -5.46 12.95
CA ALA A 131 3.32 -6.22 11.85
C ALA A 131 4.11 -5.31 10.89
N LYS A 132 3.59 -4.13 10.54
CA LYS A 132 4.31 -3.18 9.70
C LYS A 132 5.60 -2.66 10.36
N LEU A 133 5.58 -2.36 11.65
CA LEU A 133 6.79 -1.97 12.40
C LEU A 133 7.81 -3.09 12.46
N ALA A 134 7.40 -4.34 12.64
CA ALA A 134 8.31 -5.50 12.58
C ALA A 134 8.96 -5.64 11.20
N MET A 135 8.20 -5.52 10.13
CA MET A 135 8.75 -5.52 8.76
C MET A 135 9.71 -4.34 8.51
N GLU A 136 9.40 -3.13 9.02
CA GLU A 136 10.31 -1.98 8.95
C GLU A 136 11.64 -2.30 9.67
N ALA A 137 11.58 -2.94 10.84
CA ALA A 137 12.77 -3.33 11.61
C ALA A 137 13.62 -4.37 10.85
N ALA A 138 12.99 -5.39 10.26
CA ALA A 138 13.67 -6.40 9.44
C ALA A 138 14.34 -5.78 8.21
N ALA A 139 13.66 -4.88 7.50
CA ALA A 139 14.22 -4.16 6.36
C ALA A 139 15.43 -3.28 6.76
N ARG A 140 15.37 -2.61 7.92
CA ARG A 140 16.54 -1.89 8.48
C ARG A 140 17.73 -2.83 8.74
N GLY A 141 17.44 -4.10 9.05
CA GLY A 141 18.47 -5.13 9.19
C GLY A 141 19.31 -5.34 7.93
N LEU A 142 18.67 -5.28 6.73
CA LEU A 142 19.37 -5.38 5.45
C LEU A 142 20.38 -4.25 5.22
N ALA A 143 20.14 -3.07 5.74
CA ALA A 143 21.01 -1.93 5.56
C ALA A 143 22.41 -2.17 6.17
N ARG A 144 22.51 -2.98 7.23
CA ARG A 144 23.81 -3.34 7.83
C ARG A 144 24.73 -4.11 6.88
N SER A 145 24.18 -4.72 5.84
CA SER A 145 24.95 -5.40 4.78
C SER A 145 25.11 -4.56 3.51
N GLY A 146 24.87 -3.25 3.58
CA GLY A 146 25.11 -2.31 2.50
C GLY A 146 23.92 -2.04 1.58
N THR A 147 22.78 -2.74 1.74
CA THR A 147 21.55 -2.43 1.00
C THR A 147 21.04 -1.05 1.39
N ARG A 148 20.69 -0.23 0.41
CA ARG A 148 19.99 1.04 0.65
C ARG A 148 18.50 0.76 0.82
N VAL A 149 17.85 1.27 1.86
CA VAL A 149 16.48 0.92 2.19
C VAL A 149 15.59 2.16 2.21
N ILE A 150 14.51 2.13 1.43
CA ILE A 150 13.38 3.06 1.51
C ILE A 150 12.23 2.36 2.21
N ILE A 151 11.78 2.93 3.32
CA ILE A 151 10.55 2.54 4.00
C ILE A 151 9.46 3.52 3.57
N GLY A 152 8.59 3.08 2.66
CA GLY A 152 7.49 3.89 2.15
C GLY A 152 6.26 3.76 3.06
N ARG A 153 5.99 4.75 3.92
CA ARG A 153 4.77 4.81 4.75
C ARG A 153 3.63 5.40 3.92
N LEU A 154 2.80 4.53 3.38
CA LEU A 154 1.71 4.90 2.48
C LEU A 154 0.53 5.49 3.24
N ALA A 155 -0.04 6.56 2.69
CA ALA A 155 -1.38 7.05 3.01
C ALA A 155 -2.46 6.05 2.54
N ASN A 156 -3.73 6.44 2.51
CA ASN A 156 -4.78 5.54 2.00
C ASN A 156 -4.72 5.48 0.48
N VAL A 157 -4.12 4.43 -0.04
CA VAL A 157 -4.00 4.21 -1.49
C VAL A 157 -5.36 3.81 -2.06
N TYR A 158 -5.74 4.43 -3.17
CA TYR A 158 -6.94 4.08 -3.93
C TYR A 158 -6.67 4.15 -5.43
N GLY A 159 -7.49 3.48 -6.23
CA GLY A 159 -7.34 3.51 -7.69
C GLY A 159 -7.81 2.22 -8.37
N PRO A 160 -7.62 2.12 -9.69
CA PRO A 160 -7.90 0.92 -10.46
C PRO A 160 -7.14 -0.30 -9.97
N GLY A 161 -7.79 -1.46 -9.97
CA GLY A 161 -7.18 -2.73 -9.58
C GLY A 161 -7.31 -3.06 -8.09
N GLN A 162 -8.15 -2.34 -7.31
CA GLN A 162 -8.47 -2.72 -5.94
C GLN A 162 -9.14 -4.09 -5.88
N ASP A 163 -8.66 -4.94 -4.98
CA ASP A 163 -9.34 -6.19 -4.63
C ASP A 163 -10.60 -5.89 -3.79
N LEU A 164 -11.77 -6.04 -4.40
CA LEU A 164 -13.05 -5.75 -3.77
C LEU A 164 -13.65 -6.95 -3.02
N THR A 165 -12.99 -8.11 -3.02
CA THR A 165 -13.37 -9.23 -2.16
C THR A 165 -13.09 -8.92 -0.70
N LYS A 166 -12.14 -8.02 -0.44
CA LYS A 166 -11.81 -7.50 0.88
C LYS A 166 -12.65 -6.24 1.18
N PRO A 167 -13.29 -6.13 2.36
CA PRO A 167 -14.11 -4.99 2.73
C PRO A 167 -13.25 -3.78 3.18
N GLN A 168 -12.37 -3.31 2.31
CA GLN A 168 -11.46 -2.19 2.58
C GLN A 168 -11.43 -1.17 1.45
N GLY A 169 -10.94 0.05 1.75
CA GLY A 169 -10.82 1.12 0.78
C GLY A 169 -12.13 1.90 0.59
N LEU A 170 -12.32 2.96 1.38
CA LEU A 170 -13.55 3.78 1.34
C LEU A 170 -13.92 4.20 -0.09
N VAL A 171 -12.94 4.69 -0.85
CA VAL A 171 -13.16 5.20 -2.22
C VAL A 171 -13.70 4.09 -3.12
N SER A 172 -13.07 2.92 -3.12
CA SER A 172 -13.49 1.80 -3.96
C SER A 172 -14.84 1.23 -3.54
N GLN A 173 -15.11 1.18 -2.22
CA GLN A 173 -16.41 0.74 -1.70
C GLN A 173 -17.54 1.73 -2.05
N LEU A 174 -17.27 3.04 -2.05
CA LEU A 174 -18.24 4.04 -2.53
C LEU A 174 -18.53 3.86 -4.02
N CYS A 175 -17.52 3.64 -4.86
CA CYS A 175 -17.70 3.34 -6.28
C CYS A 175 -18.55 2.06 -6.49
N LEU A 176 -18.22 0.99 -5.76
CA LEU A 176 -18.96 -0.28 -5.83
C LEU A 176 -20.41 -0.11 -5.41
N SER A 177 -20.66 0.55 -4.27
CA SER A 177 -22.01 0.85 -3.76
C SER A 177 -22.82 1.66 -4.79
N HIS A 178 -22.19 2.65 -5.43
CA HIS A 178 -22.83 3.43 -6.48
C HIS A 178 -23.24 2.56 -7.68
N LEU A 179 -22.34 1.70 -8.18
CA LEU A 179 -22.57 0.85 -9.36
C LEU A 179 -23.58 -0.27 -9.08
N THR A 180 -23.51 -0.89 -7.91
CA THR A 180 -24.37 -2.04 -7.53
C THR A 180 -25.65 -1.65 -6.83
N ARG A 181 -25.81 -0.37 -6.42
CA ARG A 181 -26.92 0.13 -5.61
C ARG A 181 -27.06 -0.53 -4.23
N GLN A 182 -25.97 -1.13 -3.74
CA GLN A 182 -25.97 -1.79 -2.44
C GLN A 182 -25.60 -0.79 -1.32
N PRO A 183 -26.18 -0.95 -0.12
CA PRO A 183 -25.80 -0.15 1.03
C PRO A 183 -24.33 -0.32 1.38
N LEU A 184 -23.65 0.79 1.72
CA LEU A 184 -22.30 0.79 2.23
C LEU A 184 -22.29 1.02 3.74
N MET A 185 -21.71 0.07 4.47
CA MET A 185 -21.47 0.22 5.91
C MET A 185 -20.18 1.01 6.15
N ILE A 186 -20.26 2.08 6.92
CA ILE A 186 -19.14 2.93 7.31
C ILE A 186 -18.92 2.81 8.82
N TYR A 187 -17.74 2.38 9.20
CA TYR A 187 -17.30 2.24 10.59
C TYR A 187 -16.37 3.39 10.99
N ALA A 188 -16.61 4.57 10.48
CA ALA A 188 -15.81 5.75 10.70
C ALA A 188 -16.68 6.97 11.00
N SER A 189 -16.18 7.90 11.83
CA SER A 189 -16.80 9.22 11.95
C SER A 189 -16.69 9.98 10.64
N MET A 190 -17.70 10.78 10.31
CA MET A 190 -17.69 11.66 9.15
C MET A 190 -16.53 12.69 9.22
N ASP A 191 -16.11 13.06 10.42
CA ASP A 191 -15.06 14.04 10.67
C ASP A 191 -13.66 13.42 10.69
N SER A 192 -13.55 12.08 10.59
CA SER A 192 -12.25 11.41 10.55
C SER A 192 -11.42 11.88 9.36
N LEU A 193 -10.22 12.38 9.62
CA LEU A 193 -9.31 12.94 8.62
C LEU A 193 -8.32 11.88 8.14
N ARG A 194 -8.19 11.76 6.83
CA ARG A 194 -7.25 10.84 6.15
C ARG A 194 -6.67 11.51 4.91
N ASP A 195 -5.44 11.15 4.58
CA ASP A 195 -4.87 11.42 3.27
C ASP A 195 -5.20 10.25 2.32
N TYR A 196 -5.61 10.57 1.10
CA TYR A 196 -5.93 9.60 0.04
C TYR A 196 -5.04 9.85 -1.16
N VAL A 197 -4.18 8.90 -1.46
CA VAL A 197 -3.23 8.97 -2.59
C VAL A 197 -3.65 8.03 -3.70
N PHE A 198 -3.63 8.52 -4.94
CA PHE A 198 -3.94 7.70 -6.10
C PHE A 198 -2.82 6.69 -6.35
N SER A 199 -3.17 5.45 -6.71
CA SER A 199 -2.21 4.35 -6.79
C SER A 199 -1.05 4.61 -7.77
N GLN A 200 -1.30 5.32 -8.87
CA GLN A 200 -0.26 5.68 -9.83
C GLN A 200 0.67 6.76 -9.29
N ASP A 201 0.16 7.73 -8.51
CA ASP A 201 0.98 8.75 -7.86
C ASP A 201 1.89 8.11 -6.80
N ALA A 202 1.31 7.23 -5.97
CA ALA A 202 2.08 6.47 -4.97
C ALA A 202 3.16 5.61 -5.64
N ALA A 203 2.85 4.99 -6.78
CA ALA A 203 3.79 4.18 -7.54
C ALA A 203 4.93 5.01 -8.13
N TRP A 204 4.60 6.17 -8.69
CA TRP A 204 5.60 7.11 -9.22
C TRP A 204 6.55 7.57 -8.10
N MET A 205 6.00 7.94 -6.92
CA MET A 205 6.81 8.33 -5.76
C MET A 205 7.71 7.18 -5.28
N ALA A 206 7.19 5.95 -5.22
CA ALA A 206 7.95 4.77 -4.80
C ALA A 206 9.12 4.48 -5.77
N ALA A 207 8.86 4.47 -7.08
CA ALA A 207 9.87 4.24 -8.10
C ALA A 207 10.93 5.35 -8.10
N THR A 208 10.51 6.62 -8.03
CA THR A 208 11.45 7.75 -7.98
C THR A 208 12.28 7.77 -6.70
N ALA A 209 11.70 7.39 -5.55
CA ALA A 209 12.45 7.24 -4.32
C ALA A 209 13.50 6.11 -4.43
N LEU A 210 13.15 5.00 -5.08
CA LEU A 210 14.06 3.89 -5.33
C LEU A 210 15.22 4.29 -6.26
N ASP A 211 14.97 5.11 -7.27
CA ASP A 211 16.02 5.67 -8.15
C ASP A 211 16.91 6.64 -7.38
N ARG A 212 16.30 7.52 -6.58
CA ARG A 212 17.03 8.56 -5.86
C ARG A 212 17.96 8.00 -4.78
N ILE A 213 17.54 6.94 -4.07
CA ILE A 213 18.39 6.36 -3.01
C ILE A 213 19.63 5.66 -3.58
N ALA A 214 19.65 5.32 -4.86
CA ALA A 214 20.79 4.67 -5.50
C ALA A 214 22.08 5.51 -5.39
N SER A 215 21.98 6.83 -5.29
CA SER A 215 23.11 7.74 -5.11
C SER A 215 23.51 7.97 -3.65
N ALA A 216 22.75 7.44 -2.67
CA ALA A 216 23.10 7.55 -1.26
C ALA A 216 24.24 6.58 -0.90
N GLU A 217 24.85 6.77 0.27
CA GLU A 217 25.84 5.84 0.80
C GLU A 217 25.23 4.44 1.02
N PRO A 218 26.01 3.36 0.78
CA PRO A 218 25.58 2.00 1.12
C PRO A 218 25.13 1.91 2.58
N GLY A 219 24.03 1.18 2.83
CA GLY A 219 23.47 1.04 4.17
C GLY A 219 22.58 2.20 4.62
N THR A 220 22.35 3.21 3.76
CA THR A 220 21.41 4.28 4.06
C THR A 220 19.99 3.73 4.22
N VAL A 221 19.30 4.19 5.27
CA VAL A 221 17.89 3.93 5.50
C VAL A 221 17.14 5.24 5.54
N LEU A 222 16.13 5.37 4.69
CA LEU A 222 15.24 6.52 4.68
C LEU A 222 13.78 6.08 4.86
N VAL A 223 13.04 6.85 5.62
CA VAL A 223 11.58 6.76 5.70
C VAL A 223 11.00 7.85 4.81
N LYS A 224 9.99 7.51 4.03
CA LYS A 224 9.26 8.44 3.17
C LYS A 224 7.75 8.22 3.32
N ILE A 225 7.02 9.27 3.65
CA ILE A 225 5.57 9.26 3.56
C ILE A 225 5.16 9.42 2.09
N LEU A 226 4.35 8.49 1.59
CA LEU A 226 3.77 8.56 0.25
C LEU A 226 2.28 8.91 0.38
N GLY A 227 1.97 10.16 0.28
CA GLY A 227 0.62 10.72 0.41
C GLY A 227 0.34 11.78 -0.64
N SER A 228 -0.88 12.26 -0.70
CA SER A 228 -1.26 13.40 -1.56
C SER A 228 -0.91 14.75 -0.94
N GLY A 229 -0.59 14.79 0.36
CA GLY A 229 -0.43 16.01 1.14
C GLY A 229 -1.76 16.72 1.44
N VAL A 230 -2.90 16.17 0.98
CA VAL A 230 -4.23 16.75 1.17
C VAL A 230 -5.10 15.85 2.04
N SER A 231 -5.35 16.29 3.25
CA SER A 231 -6.24 15.57 4.17
C SER A 231 -7.70 15.83 3.85
N ARG A 232 -8.51 14.76 3.85
CA ARG A 232 -9.94 14.79 3.59
C ARG A 232 -10.70 14.11 4.72
N SER A 233 -11.82 14.70 5.13
CA SER A 233 -12.74 13.99 6.03
C SER A 233 -13.51 12.90 5.29
N VAL A 234 -13.96 11.87 6.00
CA VAL A 234 -14.83 10.83 5.43
C VAL A 234 -16.07 11.47 4.81
N GLY A 235 -16.65 12.46 5.48
CA GLY A 235 -17.81 13.22 4.96
C GLY A 235 -17.49 13.94 3.65
N SER A 236 -16.31 14.56 3.52
CA SER A 236 -15.92 15.24 2.27
C SER A 236 -15.72 14.25 1.12
N VAL A 237 -15.13 13.09 1.37
CA VAL A 237 -14.98 12.01 0.36
C VAL A 237 -16.34 11.53 -0.13
N ILE A 238 -17.32 11.33 0.76
CA ILE A 238 -18.68 10.98 0.42
C ILE A 238 -19.36 12.10 -0.38
N GLY A 239 -19.16 13.35 0.03
CA GLY A 239 -19.69 14.51 -0.68
C GLY A 239 -19.14 14.62 -2.11
N GLU A 240 -17.83 14.40 -2.30
CA GLU A 240 -17.22 14.39 -3.63
C GLU A 240 -17.72 13.23 -4.49
N SER A 241 -17.87 12.03 -3.91
CA SER A 241 -18.47 10.89 -4.63
C SER A 241 -19.92 11.17 -5.04
N THR A 242 -20.69 11.80 -4.16
CA THR A 242 -22.08 12.20 -4.46
C THR A 242 -22.15 13.18 -5.64
N ARG A 243 -21.24 14.16 -5.68
CA ARG A 243 -21.14 15.11 -6.80
C ARG A 243 -20.71 14.43 -8.10
N ALA A 244 -19.67 13.59 -8.03
CA ALA A 244 -19.12 12.89 -9.21
C ALA A 244 -20.16 11.95 -9.85
N PHE A 245 -20.93 11.22 -9.03
CA PHE A 245 -21.91 10.26 -9.50
C PHE A 245 -23.33 10.83 -9.61
N ARG A 246 -23.53 12.10 -9.23
CA ARG A 246 -24.83 12.77 -9.20
C ARG A 246 -25.90 12.00 -8.42
N ARG A 247 -25.46 11.25 -7.41
CA ARG A 247 -26.33 10.37 -6.64
C ARG A 247 -25.78 10.17 -5.22
N ARG A 248 -26.65 10.24 -4.22
CA ARG A 248 -26.31 9.93 -2.83
C ARG A 248 -26.15 8.41 -2.66
N PRO A 249 -25.05 7.94 -2.04
CA PRO A 249 -24.91 6.53 -1.68
C PRO A 249 -25.86 6.16 -0.55
N HIS A 250 -26.29 4.91 -0.51
CA HIS A 250 -27.00 4.37 0.64
C HIS A 250 -25.99 4.03 1.72
N LEU A 251 -25.95 4.81 2.79
CA LEU A 251 -24.97 4.65 3.87
C LEU A 251 -25.62 4.10 5.13
N VAL A 252 -24.96 3.14 5.76
CA VAL A 252 -25.25 2.67 7.11
C VAL A 252 -24.04 3.02 7.97
N ILE A 253 -24.17 4.04 8.81
CA ILE A 253 -23.10 4.52 9.68
C ILE A 253 -23.15 3.74 10.98
N ARG A 254 -22.05 3.13 11.37
CA ARG A 254 -21.89 2.46 12.65
C ARG A 254 -20.70 3.03 13.41
N ARG A 255 -20.87 3.20 14.71
CA ARG A 255 -19.77 3.64 15.56
C ARG A 255 -18.75 2.51 15.71
N ALA A 256 -17.48 2.79 15.40
CA ALA A 256 -16.37 1.90 15.72
C ALA A 256 -15.83 2.27 17.12
N PRO A 257 -15.64 1.30 18.03
CA PRO A 257 -14.87 1.54 19.23
C PRO A 257 -13.41 1.84 18.85
N GLN A 258 -12.75 2.73 19.57
CA GLN A 258 -11.33 3.11 19.39
C GLN A 258 -10.97 3.60 17.97
N GLN A 259 -11.62 4.65 17.52
CA GLN A 259 -11.34 5.23 16.23
C GLN A 259 -10.30 6.35 16.32
N VAL A 260 -9.23 6.22 15.53
CA VAL A 260 -8.30 7.35 15.31
C VAL A 260 -9.00 8.39 14.44
N MET A 261 -9.23 9.57 15.01
CA MET A 261 -9.96 10.65 14.33
C MET A 261 -9.09 11.40 13.31
N ASP A 262 -7.83 11.62 13.62
CA ASP A 262 -6.92 12.44 12.84
C ASP A 262 -5.65 11.68 12.47
N LEU A 263 -5.49 11.42 11.18
CA LEU A 263 -4.28 10.83 10.57
C LEU A 263 -3.80 11.75 9.43
N ARG A 264 -3.69 13.05 9.71
CA ARG A 264 -3.08 13.99 8.76
C ARG A 264 -1.59 13.71 8.65
N LEU A 265 -1.10 13.77 7.43
CA LEU A 265 0.28 13.48 7.09
C LEU A 265 0.93 14.70 6.43
N ARG A 266 2.22 14.89 6.68
CA ARG A 266 3.04 15.88 5.99
C ARG A 266 4.42 15.27 5.77
N SER A 267 4.74 14.98 4.52
CA SER A 267 6.06 14.49 4.17
C SER A 267 7.11 15.60 4.28
N THR A 268 8.25 15.28 4.86
CA THR A 268 9.42 16.16 5.02
C THR A 268 10.66 15.59 4.33
N THR A 269 10.77 14.26 4.24
CA THR A 269 11.87 13.59 3.53
C THR A 269 11.70 13.81 2.03
N TRP A 270 12.67 14.47 1.40
CA TRP A 270 12.64 14.79 -0.02
C TRP A 270 11.36 15.53 -0.45
N ALA A 271 11.07 16.64 0.21
CA ALA A 271 9.92 17.48 -0.10
C ALA A 271 9.89 17.99 -1.56
N ASP A 272 11.05 18.10 -2.20
CA ASP A 272 11.19 18.41 -3.61
C ASP A 272 10.61 17.31 -4.51
N LEU A 273 10.69 16.04 -4.10
CA LEU A 273 10.05 14.93 -4.80
C LEU A 273 8.53 15.09 -4.78
N ASP A 274 7.97 15.46 -3.63
CA ASP A 274 6.51 15.67 -3.51
C ASP A 274 6.03 16.81 -4.42
N ALA A 275 6.85 17.84 -4.61
CA ALA A 275 6.53 18.96 -5.51
C ALA A 275 6.57 18.56 -7.01
N LEU A 276 7.28 17.48 -7.36
CA LEU A 276 7.35 16.97 -8.73
C LEU A 276 6.19 16.04 -9.10
N VAL A 277 5.45 15.56 -8.13
CA VAL A 277 4.30 14.68 -8.39
C VAL A 277 3.17 15.49 -9.03
N ASN A 278 2.80 15.14 -10.24
CA ASN A 278 1.58 15.65 -10.85
C ASN A 278 0.39 14.83 -10.35
N HIS A 279 -0.07 15.15 -9.14
CA HIS A 279 -1.14 14.41 -8.48
C HIS A 279 -2.41 14.36 -9.32
N VAL A 280 -2.93 13.15 -9.52
CA VAL A 280 -4.25 12.95 -10.12
C VAL A 280 -5.30 13.61 -9.21
N PRO A 281 -6.09 14.58 -9.70
CA PRO A 281 -7.16 15.20 -8.92
C PRO A 281 -8.10 14.14 -8.36
N PHE A 282 -8.52 14.27 -7.09
CA PHE A 282 -9.30 13.23 -6.41
C PHE A 282 -10.56 12.81 -7.20
N GLY A 283 -11.29 13.76 -7.78
CA GLY A 283 -12.47 13.48 -8.61
C GLY A 283 -12.14 12.66 -9.87
N ALA A 284 -10.98 12.92 -10.50
CA ALA A 284 -10.51 12.13 -11.65
C ALA A 284 -10.13 10.70 -11.22
N GLY A 285 -9.40 10.56 -10.11
CA GLY A 285 -9.05 9.27 -9.53
C GLY A 285 -10.28 8.45 -9.13
N LEU A 286 -11.31 9.11 -8.57
CA LEU A 286 -12.60 8.49 -8.26
C LEU A 286 -13.28 7.94 -9.54
N HIS A 287 -13.28 8.73 -10.61
CA HIS A 287 -13.86 8.32 -11.89
C HIS A 287 -13.11 7.12 -12.49
N LEU A 288 -11.79 7.16 -12.54
CA LEU A 288 -10.94 6.04 -13.03
C LEU A 288 -11.17 4.77 -12.22
N THR A 289 -11.27 4.89 -10.88
CA THR A 289 -11.59 3.76 -9.99
C THR A 289 -12.96 3.18 -10.32
N SER A 290 -13.97 4.02 -10.51
CA SER A 290 -15.32 3.60 -10.86
C SER A 290 -15.39 2.90 -12.21
N GLN A 291 -14.67 3.40 -13.21
CA GLN A 291 -14.58 2.77 -14.54
C GLN A 291 -13.97 1.36 -14.45
N ASP A 292 -12.91 1.21 -13.66
CA ASP A 292 -12.27 -0.09 -13.47
C ASP A 292 -13.21 -1.09 -12.80
N ILE A 293 -13.88 -0.69 -11.72
CA ILE A 293 -14.86 -1.53 -11.01
C ILE A 293 -16.02 -1.91 -11.95
N SER A 294 -16.49 -0.97 -12.77
CA SER A 294 -17.52 -1.24 -13.78
C SER A 294 -17.08 -2.30 -14.79
N ARG A 295 -15.81 -2.26 -15.23
CA ARG A 295 -15.24 -3.30 -16.12
C ARG A 295 -15.19 -4.67 -15.43
N GLN A 296 -14.74 -4.71 -14.17
CA GLN A 296 -14.68 -5.96 -13.39
C GLN A 296 -16.07 -6.57 -13.18
N LEU A 297 -17.09 -5.75 -12.90
CA LEU A 297 -18.47 -6.20 -12.77
C LEU A 297 -19.01 -6.80 -14.08
N ARG A 298 -18.78 -6.12 -15.21
CA ARG A 298 -19.21 -6.61 -16.56
C ARG A 298 -18.49 -7.89 -16.96
N ALA A 299 -17.24 -8.07 -16.57
CA ALA A 299 -16.46 -9.27 -16.84
C ALA A 299 -16.83 -10.45 -15.92
N GLY A 300 -17.77 -10.27 -14.98
CA GLY A 300 -18.14 -11.31 -14.01
C GLY A 300 -17.06 -11.60 -12.96
N ALA A 301 -15.97 -10.82 -12.93
CA ALA A 301 -14.89 -10.99 -11.98
C ALA A 301 -15.30 -10.62 -10.54
N LEU A 302 -16.39 -9.85 -10.40
CA LEU A 302 -17.01 -9.48 -9.13
C LEU A 302 -18.45 -9.99 -9.11
N VAL A 303 -18.71 -11.04 -8.34
CA VAL A 303 -20.08 -11.45 -8.04
C VAL A 303 -20.54 -10.70 -6.79
N PRO A 304 -21.58 -9.85 -6.86
CA PRO A 304 -22.13 -9.18 -5.69
C PRO A 304 -22.50 -10.21 -4.62
N ARG A 305 -22.18 -9.93 -3.34
CA ARG A 305 -22.36 -10.87 -2.21
C ARG A 305 -23.78 -11.48 -2.08
N HIS A 306 -24.82 -10.86 -2.65
CA HIS A 306 -26.19 -11.40 -2.63
C HIS A 306 -26.43 -12.56 -3.59
N ALA A 307 -25.64 -12.72 -4.66
CA ALA A 307 -25.77 -13.87 -5.57
C ALA A 307 -25.25 -15.19 -4.96
N ARG A 308 -24.53 -15.13 -3.85
CA ARG A 308 -23.99 -16.32 -3.14
C ARG A 308 -24.90 -16.86 -2.04
N ARG A 309 -26.07 -16.28 -1.77
CA ARG A 309 -27.02 -16.76 -0.76
C ARG A 309 -28.20 -17.56 -1.33
N GLY A 310 -28.16 -17.94 -2.60
CA GLY A 310 -29.21 -18.67 -3.32
C GLY A 310 -28.78 -19.99 -3.95
N SER A 311 -27.77 -20.65 -3.38
CA SER A 311 -27.42 -22.03 -3.78
C SER A 311 -27.18 -22.89 -2.56
#